data_4dce20efc37b56b10b2aefabf11b733b
#
_entry.id   4dce20efc37b56b10b2aefabf11b733b
#
_cell.length_a   1.000
_cell.length_b   1.000
_cell.length_c   1.000
_cell.angle_alpha   90.00
_cell.angle_beta   90.00
_cell.angle_gamma   90.00
#
_symmetry.space_group_name_H-M   'P 1'
#
loop_
_entity.id
_entity.type
_entity.pdbx_description
1 polymer ?
#
loop_
_entity_poly.entity_id
_entity_poly.type
_entity_poly.pdbx_seq_one_letter_code
_entity_poly.pdbx_strand_id
1 'polypeptide(L)'
;ILLMYLAGQNSGNALLDMEIAELMASVEDPAIFVFDYVPNAYDYLIREKGEQFFRIVRDAHPDVPILFLEDPYFAHYEWDSHAKTEVDKKNAAQRELFEKLKKQGEKRIYFLKSDDMVGHDAEAFVENIHFTDLGMMRYADWITPYLKKYMKR
;
A
#
# COMPACT_ATOMS: atom_id res chain seq x y z
N ILE A 1 3.50 20.77 -1.93
CA ILE A 1 2.84 19.46 -1.64
C ILE A 1 3.98 18.52 -1.38
N LEU A 2 4.21 18.19 -0.12
CA LEU A 2 5.16 17.14 0.26
C LEU A 2 4.39 15.81 0.25
N LEU A 3 4.60 15.00 -0.80
CA LEU A 3 4.17 13.62 -0.78
C LEU A 3 5.22 12.85 0.02
N MET A 4 4.96 12.63 1.32
CA MET A 4 5.81 11.72 2.07
C MET A 4 5.36 10.29 1.78
N TYR A 5 6.12 9.64 0.91
CA TYR A 5 6.06 8.20 0.71
C TYR A 5 6.89 7.53 1.81
N LEU A 6 6.28 7.28 2.96
CA LEU A 6 6.89 6.55 4.08
C LEU A 6 6.40 5.09 4.12
N ALA A 7 5.85 4.61 3.02
CA ALA A 7 5.51 3.21 2.92
C ALA A 7 6.78 2.39 2.71
N GLY A 8 7.30 1.89 3.80
CA GLY A 8 8.06 0.66 3.83
C GLY A 8 9.28 0.46 2.98
N GLN A 9 9.84 1.50 2.38
CA GLN A 9 11.08 1.38 1.60
C GLN A 9 12.35 1.38 2.48
N ASN A 10 12.26 0.84 3.68
CA ASN A 10 13.44 0.54 4.49
C ASN A 10 14.04 -0.80 4.06
N SER A 11 14.52 -0.91 2.81
CA SER A 11 15.28 -2.09 2.35
C SER A 11 14.58 -3.43 2.64
N GLY A 12 13.28 -3.55 2.32
CA GLY A 12 12.49 -4.76 2.56
C GLY A 12 11.90 -4.89 3.97
N ASN A 13 12.00 -3.88 4.83
CA ASN A 13 11.57 -3.93 6.23
C ASN A 13 10.24 -3.21 6.53
N ALA A 14 9.30 -3.19 5.59
CA ALA A 14 7.94 -2.67 5.84
C ALA A 14 7.09 -3.67 6.63
N LEU A 15 7.46 -3.94 7.88
CA LEU A 15 6.87 -4.98 8.72
C LEU A 15 5.77 -4.46 9.65
N LEU A 16 5.17 -3.32 9.33
CA LEU A 16 4.15 -2.65 10.15
C LEU A 16 4.68 -2.33 11.56
N ASP A 17 5.89 -1.78 11.63
CA ASP A 17 6.49 -1.34 12.90
C ASP A 17 5.76 -0.10 13.41
N MET A 18 5.39 -0.11 14.69
CA MET A 18 4.59 0.96 15.29
C MET A 18 5.33 2.30 15.30
N GLU A 19 6.65 2.27 15.41
CA GLU A 19 7.52 3.45 15.32
C GLU A 19 7.39 4.16 13.95
N ILE A 20 7.16 3.41 12.87
CA ILE A 20 6.89 3.98 11.54
C ILE A 20 5.50 4.63 11.52
N ALA A 21 4.50 4.01 12.14
CA ALA A 21 3.19 4.63 12.25
C ALA A 21 3.24 5.94 13.07
N GLU A 22 4.01 5.97 14.16
CA GLU A 22 4.24 7.17 14.98
C GLU A 22 4.96 8.26 14.19
N LEU A 23 5.97 7.89 13.38
CA LEU A 23 6.64 8.83 12.49
C LEU A 23 5.68 9.39 11.44
N MET A 24 4.83 8.56 10.82
CA MET A 24 3.78 9.03 9.91
C MET A 24 2.78 9.95 10.62
N ALA A 25 2.41 9.62 11.85
CA ALA A 25 1.52 10.43 12.68
C ALA A 25 2.12 11.80 13.05
N SER A 26 3.45 11.92 13.08
CA SER A 26 4.15 13.17 13.39
C SER A 26 4.27 14.14 12.21
N VAL A 27 3.86 13.74 11.00
CA VAL A 27 3.94 14.58 9.79
C VAL A 27 2.97 15.76 9.91
N GLU A 28 3.48 16.97 9.75
CA GLU A 28 2.64 18.17 9.77
C GLU A 28 1.88 18.36 8.46
N ASP A 29 0.56 18.60 8.54
CA ASP A 29 -0.36 18.91 7.43
C ASP A 29 -0.23 17.97 6.20
N PRO A 30 -0.33 16.63 6.38
CA PRO A 30 -0.27 15.69 5.27
C PRO A 30 -1.51 15.82 4.39
N ALA A 31 -1.32 15.76 3.07
CA ALA A 31 -2.42 15.80 2.11
C ALA A 31 -3.12 14.44 1.97
N ILE A 32 -2.37 13.35 2.13
CA ILE A 32 -2.84 11.96 1.98
C ILE A 32 -1.77 11.01 2.53
N PHE A 33 -2.19 9.90 3.10
CA PHE A 33 -1.32 8.75 3.39
C PHE A 33 -1.55 7.63 2.38
N VAL A 34 -0.48 6.93 2.03
CA VAL A 34 -0.52 5.75 1.16
C VAL A 34 0.08 4.58 1.92
N PHE A 35 -0.72 3.55 2.15
CA PHE A 35 -0.30 2.30 2.81
C PHE A 35 0.08 1.27 1.75
N ASP A 36 1.37 1.24 1.42
CA ASP A 36 1.98 0.39 0.40
C ASP A 36 3.05 -0.53 1.03
N TYR A 37 2.66 -1.24 2.08
CA TYR A 37 3.53 -2.16 2.82
C TYR A 37 3.36 -3.63 2.39
N VAL A 38 2.34 -3.94 1.63
CA VAL A 38 1.99 -5.33 1.25
C VAL A 38 3.15 -6.08 0.60
N PRO A 39 3.99 -5.47 -0.27
CA PRO A 39 5.15 -6.16 -0.84
C PRO A 39 6.07 -6.80 0.21
N ASN A 40 6.22 -6.17 1.37
CA ASN A 40 7.14 -6.61 2.43
C ASN A 40 6.44 -7.25 3.63
N ALA A 41 5.19 -6.86 3.92
CA ALA A 41 4.45 -7.39 5.06
C ALA A 41 3.84 -8.76 4.74
N TYR A 42 4.10 -9.74 5.60
CA TYR A 42 3.42 -11.02 5.54
C TYR A 42 1.94 -10.88 5.92
N ASP A 43 1.09 -11.75 5.40
CA ASP A 43 -0.36 -11.73 5.64
C ASP A 43 -0.72 -11.79 7.13
N TYR A 44 0.00 -12.59 7.92
CA TYR A 44 -0.20 -12.67 9.37
C TYR A 44 0.14 -11.35 10.08
N LEU A 45 1.18 -10.62 9.64
CA LEU A 45 1.52 -9.30 10.20
C LEU A 45 0.43 -8.27 9.90
N ILE A 46 -0.14 -8.29 8.69
CA ILE A 46 -1.24 -7.39 8.31
C ILE A 46 -2.45 -7.65 9.21
N ARG A 47 -2.80 -8.92 9.46
CA ARG A 47 -3.91 -9.28 10.35
C ARG A 47 -3.66 -8.92 11.81
N GLU A 48 -2.43 -9.07 12.28
CA GLU A 48 -2.03 -8.84 13.67
C GLU A 48 -1.85 -7.35 13.97
N LYS A 49 -1.12 -6.63 13.13
CA LYS A 49 -0.65 -5.27 13.38
C LYS A 49 -1.38 -4.18 12.58
N GLY A 50 -2.00 -4.52 11.45
CA GLY A 50 -2.51 -3.54 10.49
C GLY A 50 -3.54 -2.57 11.07
N GLU A 51 -4.43 -3.03 11.94
CA GLU A 51 -5.41 -2.13 12.58
C GLU A 51 -4.73 -1.16 13.55
N GLN A 52 -3.81 -1.63 14.39
CA GLN A 52 -3.09 -0.77 15.33
C GLN A 52 -2.25 0.28 14.57
N PHE A 53 -1.55 -0.14 13.52
CA PHE A 53 -0.79 0.76 12.64
C PHE A 53 -1.70 1.85 12.05
N PHE A 54 -2.84 1.45 11.51
CA PHE A 54 -3.84 2.39 10.99
C PHE A 54 -4.34 3.36 12.06
N ARG A 55 -4.67 2.87 13.29
CA ARG A 55 -5.20 3.69 14.37
C ARG A 55 -4.22 4.79 14.79
N ILE A 56 -2.95 4.49 14.94
CA ILE A 56 -1.92 5.48 15.29
C ILE A 56 -1.94 6.65 14.30
N VAL A 57 -1.97 6.37 13.00
CA VAL A 57 -1.99 7.39 11.95
C VAL A 57 -3.34 8.13 11.92
N ARG A 58 -4.46 7.40 12.04
CA ARG A 58 -5.81 7.97 11.97
C ARG A 58 -6.13 8.85 13.16
N ASP A 59 -5.72 8.48 14.36
CA ASP A 59 -5.97 9.26 15.58
C ASP A 59 -5.25 10.61 15.54
N ALA A 60 -4.05 10.67 14.97
CA ALA A 60 -3.31 11.90 14.75
C ALA A 60 -3.90 12.74 13.58
N HIS A 61 -4.48 12.10 12.58
CA HIS A 61 -4.97 12.73 11.35
C HIS A 61 -6.39 12.29 11.00
N PRO A 62 -7.42 12.72 11.77
CA PRO A 62 -8.79 12.20 11.64
C PRO A 62 -9.42 12.39 10.25
N ASP A 63 -9.06 13.49 9.57
CA ASP A 63 -9.64 13.89 8.29
C ASP A 63 -8.76 13.67 7.08
N VAL A 64 -7.55 13.14 7.25
CA VAL A 64 -6.63 12.90 6.14
C VAL A 64 -7.02 11.62 5.41
N PRO A 65 -7.11 11.63 4.07
CA PRO A 65 -7.36 10.42 3.30
C PRO A 65 -6.23 9.40 3.46
N ILE A 66 -6.60 8.12 3.52
CA ILE A 66 -5.65 6.99 3.54
C ILE A 66 -5.99 6.06 2.38
N LEU A 67 -5.00 5.81 1.52
CA LEU A 67 -5.08 4.83 0.45
C LEU A 67 -4.44 3.51 0.91
N PHE A 68 -5.15 2.41 0.74
CA PHE A 68 -4.65 1.06 0.90
C PHE A 68 -4.35 0.49 -0.47
N LEU A 69 -3.12 0.03 -0.70
CA LEU A 69 -2.71 -0.57 -1.95
C LEU A 69 -2.54 -2.09 -1.80
N GLU A 70 -2.84 -2.81 -2.86
CA GLU A 70 -2.42 -4.20 -3.03
C GLU A 70 -1.00 -4.28 -3.55
N ASP A 71 -0.36 -5.44 -3.35
CA ASP A 71 0.88 -5.81 -4.03
C ASP A 71 0.63 -5.93 -5.54
N PRO A 72 1.55 -5.47 -6.41
CA PRO A 72 1.36 -5.56 -7.85
C PRO A 72 1.25 -7.01 -8.34
N TYR A 73 0.67 -7.18 -9.52
CA TYR A 73 0.76 -8.44 -10.25
C TYR A 73 2.18 -8.57 -10.83
N PHE A 74 2.93 -9.55 -10.36
CA PHE A 74 4.27 -9.84 -10.85
C PHE A 74 4.23 -10.82 -12.02
N ALA A 75 5.03 -10.58 -13.06
CA ALA A 75 5.01 -11.39 -14.27
C ALA A 75 5.31 -12.88 -14.02
N HIS A 76 6.14 -13.19 -13.00
CA HIS A 76 6.49 -14.57 -12.69
C HIS A 76 5.35 -15.41 -12.10
N TYR A 77 4.21 -14.82 -11.74
CA TYR A 77 3.03 -15.59 -11.30
C TYR A 77 2.45 -16.53 -12.37
N GLU A 78 2.77 -16.31 -13.63
CA GLU A 78 2.40 -17.19 -14.73
C GLU A 78 3.01 -18.60 -14.57
N TRP A 79 4.16 -18.72 -13.91
CA TRP A 79 4.90 -19.98 -13.74
C TRP A 79 5.30 -20.31 -12.30
N ASP A 80 5.17 -19.38 -11.36
CA ASP A 80 5.41 -19.59 -9.94
C ASP A 80 4.12 -19.48 -9.14
N SER A 81 3.39 -20.61 -9.06
CA SER A 81 2.13 -20.69 -8.31
C SER A 81 2.30 -20.48 -6.80
N HIS A 82 3.51 -20.76 -6.26
CA HIS A 82 3.79 -20.54 -4.84
C HIS A 82 3.89 -19.05 -4.56
N ALA A 83 4.69 -18.31 -5.32
CA ALA A 83 4.81 -16.86 -5.18
C ALA A 83 3.44 -16.17 -5.36
N LYS A 84 2.67 -16.59 -6.37
CA LYS A 84 1.30 -16.11 -6.59
C LYS A 84 0.42 -16.32 -5.35
N THR A 85 0.45 -17.53 -4.78
CA THR A 85 -0.36 -17.87 -3.61
C THR A 85 0.00 -16.99 -2.40
N GLU A 86 1.28 -16.71 -2.17
CA GLU A 86 1.73 -15.88 -1.05
C GLU A 86 1.25 -14.42 -1.22
N VAL A 87 1.31 -13.88 -2.42
CA VAL A 87 0.81 -12.52 -2.68
C VAL A 87 -0.72 -12.45 -2.60
N ASP A 88 -1.44 -13.46 -3.11
CA ASP A 88 -2.89 -13.55 -2.97
C ASP A 88 -3.32 -13.53 -1.48
N LYS A 89 -2.56 -14.20 -0.58
CA LYS A 89 -2.80 -14.18 0.87
C LYS A 89 -2.58 -12.78 1.46
N LYS A 90 -1.50 -12.10 1.08
CA LYS A 90 -1.20 -10.74 1.54
C LYS A 90 -2.28 -9.76 1.08
N ASN A 91 -2.64 -9.79 -0.20
CA ASN A 91 -3.69 -8.94 -0.76
C ASN A 91 -5.07 -9.22 -0.12
N ALA A 92 -5.37 -10.50 0.19
CA ALA A 92 -6.57 -10.86 0.93
C ALA A 92 -6.57 -10.25 2.35
N ALA A 93 -5.44 -10.36 3.08
CA ALA A 93 -5.31 -9.78 4.42
C ALA A 93 -5.49 -8.25 4.40
N GLN A 94 -4.94 -7.56 3.40
CA GLN A 94 -5.10 -6.11 3.22
C GLN A 94 -6.55 -5.74 2.95
N ARG A 95 -7.27 -6.49 2.10
CA ARG A 95 -8.70 -6.30 1.85
C ARG A 95 -9.54 -6.54 3.11
N GLU A 96 -9.27 -7.62 3.84
CA GLU A 96 -9.95 -7.95 5.10
C GLU A 96 -9.82 -6.81 6.12
N LEU A 97 -8.61 -6.26 6.29
CA LEU A 97 -8.36 -5.11 7.13
C LEU A 97 -9.19 -3.90 6.68
N PHE A 98 -9.12 -3.54 5.40
CA PHE A 98 -9.89 -2.42 4.86
C PHE A 98 -11.39 -2.58 5.09
N GLU A 99 -11.97 -3.74 4.79
CA GLU A 99 -13.40 -4.00 4.99
C GLU A 99 -13.78 -3.97 6.47
N LYS A 100 -12.92 -4.45 7.37
CA LYS A 100 -13.09 -4.34 8.82
C LYS A 100 -13.19 -2.87 9.25
N LEU A 101 -12.26 -2.03 8.81
CA LEU A 101 -12.25 -0.60 9.12
C LEU A 101 -13.50 0.10 8.57
N LYS A 102 -13.91 -0.23 7.35
CA LYS A 102 -15.18 0.29 6.77
C LYS A 102 -16.39 -0.08 7.60
N LYS A 103 -16.50 -1.31 8.07
CA LYS A 103 -17.59 -1.77 8.94
C LYS A 103 -17.58 -1.08 10.31
N GLN A 104 -16.41 -0.67 10.79
CA GLN A 104 -16.26 0.12 12.02
C GLN A 104 -16.64 1.60 11.82
N GLY A 105 -17.01 2.01 10.60
CA GLY A 105 -17.46 3.37 10.30
C GLY A 105 -16.34 4.31 9.85
N GLU A 106 -15.14 3.81 9.57
CA GLU A 106 -14.05 4.64 9.09
C GLU A 106 -14.38 5.32 7.78
N LYS A 107 -14.07 6.61 7.71
CA LYS A 107 -14.32 7.47 6.56
C LYS A 107 -12.99 7.87 5.92
N ARG A 108 -13.05 8.33 4.67
CA ARG A 108 -11.88 8.80 3.90
C ARG A 108 -10.75 7.76 3.82
N ILE A 109 -11.13 6.47 3.80
CA ILE A 109 -10.25 5.37 3.45
C ILE A 109 -10.66 4.83 2.07
N TYR A 110 -9.68 4.50 1.25
CA TYR A 110 -9.86 4.08 -0.12
C TYR A 110 -8.97 2.88 -0.39
N PHE A 111 -9.43 1.98 -1.26
CA PHE A 111 -8.71 0.76 -1.61
C PHE A 111 -8.43 0.75 -3.11
N LEU A 112 -7.18 0.50 -3.49
CA LEU A 112 -6.77 0.37 -4.87
C LEU A 112 -6.27 -1.05 -5.12
N LYS A 113 -6.95 -1.73 -6.05
CA LYS A 113 -6.49 -3.01 -6.58
C LYS A 113 -5.34 -2.78 -7.54
N SER A 114 -4.43 -3.75 -7.59
CA SER A 114 -3.19 -3.67 -8.36
C SER A 114 -3.30 -4.20 -9.80
N ASP A 115 -4.48 -4.63 -10.25
CA ASP A 115 -4.67 -5.37 -11.50
C ASP A 115 -3.96 -4.75 -12.72
N ASP A 116 -4.00 -3.41 -12.86
CA ASP A 116 -3.40 -2.68 -13.99
C ASP A 116 -2.28 -1.72 -13.55
N MET A 117 -1.66 -1.96 -12.39
CA MET A 117 -0.70 -1.03 -11.79
C MET A 117 0.51 -0.76 -12.69
N VAL A 118 1.07 -1.80 -13.30
CA VAL A 118 2.31 -1.69 -14.09
C VAL A 118 2.26 -2.42 -15.45
N GLY A 119 1.08 -2.95 -15.84
CA GLY A 119 0.90 -3.73 -17.07
C GLY A 119 1.30 -5.20 -16.90
N HIS A 120 1.10 -5.99 -17.98
CA HIS A 120 1.22 -7.44 -17.98
C HIS A 120 2.26 -7.98 -18.99
N ASP A 121 3.14 -7.13 -19.51
CA ASP A 121 4.14 -7.47 -20.54
C ASP A 121 5.51 -7.89 -19.97
N ALA A 122 5.62 -7.99 -18.65
CA ALA A 122 6.85 -8.28 -17.89
C ALA A 122 7.95 -7.21 -17.97
N GLU A 123 7.78 -6.15 -18.74
CA GLU A 123 8.81 -5.10 -18.92
C GLU A 123 8.93 -4.17 -17.69
N ALA A 124 7.98 -4.25 -16.76
CA ALA A 124 7.96 -3.39 -15.59
C ALA A 124 8.93 -3.81 -14.46
N PHE A 125 9.56 -4.98 -14.55
CA PHE A 125 10.37 -5.56 -13.48
C PHE A 125 11.80 -5.87 -13.91
N VAL A 126 12.79 -5.61 -13.03
CA VAL A 126 14.21 -5.91 -13.25
C VAL A 126 14.47 -7.42 -13.08
N GLU A 127 14.17 -7.96 -11.88
CA GLU A 127 14.36 -9.36 -11.51
C GLU A 127 13.06 -9.98 -10.98
N ASN A 128 11.96 -9.69 -11.65
CA ASN A 128 10.60 -10.12 -11.33
C ASN A 128 9.94 -9.44 -10.08
N ILE A 129 10.63 -8.56 -9.37
CA ILE A 129 10.11 -7.90 -8.16
C ILE A 129 10.25 -6.38 -8.23
N HIS A 130 11.50 -5.86 -8.41
CA HIS A 130 11.75 -4.43 -8.40
C HIS A 130 11.43 -3.79 -9.74
N PHE A 131 10.86 -2.58 -9.69
CA PHE A 131 10.45 -1.89 -10.91
C PHE A 131 11.65 -1.39 -11.73
N THR A 132 11.55 -1.54 -13.05
CA THR A 132 12.36 -0.79 -14.02
C THR A 132 11.94 0.67 -14.04
N ASP A 133 12.66 1.53 -14.76
CA ASP A 133 12.23 2.92 -15.01
C ASP A 133 10.83 2.95 -15.66
N LEU A 134 10.56 2.03 -16.59
CA LEU A 134 9.24 1.88 -17.20
C LEU A 134 8.16 1.48 -16.17
N GLY A 135 8.50 0.55 -15.28
CA GLY A 135 7.61 0.15 -14.19
C GLY A 135 7.28 1.32 -13.25
N MET A 136 8.29 2.11 -12.88
CA MET A 136 8.10 3.32 -12.06
C MET A 136 7.24 4.37 -12.76
N MET A 137 7.42 4.58 -14.07
CA MET A 137 6.59 5.50 -14.86
C MET A 137 5.13 5.02 -14.87
N ARG A 138 4.88 3.75 -15.17
CA ARG A 138 3.53 3.16 -15.19
C ARG A 138 2.86 3.26 -13.82
N TYR A 139 3.59 2.94 -12.74
CA TYR A 139 3.10 3.08 -11.38
C TYR A 139 2.71 4.54 -11.07
N ALA A 140 3.57 5.50 -11.44
CA ALA A 140 3.27 6.92 -11.25
C ALA A 140 2.03 7.37 -12.04
N ASP A 141 1.89 6.94 -13.29
CA ASP A 141 0.74 7.24 -14.13
C ASP A 141 -0.55 6.62 -13.56
N TRP A 142 -0.46 5.38 -13.05
CA TRP A 142 -1.59 4.68 -12.45
C TRP A 142 -2.06 5.32 -11.15
N ILE A 143 -1.16 5.69 -10.22
CA ILE A 143 -1.55 6.22 -8.91
C ILE A 143 -1.95 7.70 -8.95
N THR A 144 -1.36 8.49 -9.84
CA THR A 144 -1.55 9.95 -9.89
C THR A 144 -3.02 10.40 -9.97
N PRO A 145 -3.91 9.82 -10.79
CA PRO A 145 -5.33 10.17 -10.82
C PRO A 145 -6.02 9.98 -9.47
N TYR A 146 -5.68 8.92 -8.74
CA TYR A 146 -6.25 8.63 -7.42
C TYR A 146 -5.75 9.62 -6.38
N LEU A 147 -4.44 9.94 -6.37
CA LEU A 147 -3.89 10.97 -5.49
C LEU A 147 -4.59 12.32 -5.73
N LYS A 148 -4.71 12.76 -6.98
CA LYS A 148 -5.42 14.00 -7.34
C LYS A 148 -6.89 14.01 -6.90
N LYS A 149 -7.55 12.85 -6.97
CA LYS A 149 -8.97 12.69 -6.58
C LYS A 149 -9.18 12.77 -5.07
N TYR A 150 -8.28 12.17 -4.29
CA TYR A 150 -8.49 11.91 -2.86
C TYR A 150 -7.71 12.83 -1.94
N MET A 151 -6.62 13.46 -2.39
CA MET A 151 -5.86 14.41 -1.57
C MET A 151 -6.77 15.47 -0.94
N LYS A 152 -6.50 15.80 0.32
CA LYS A 152 -7.08 16.95 1.00
C LYS A 152 -6.70 18.22 0.25
N ARG A 153 -7.71 19.03 -0.10
CA ARG A 153 -7.54 20.35 -0.71
C ARG A 153 -7.47 21.42 0.34
#